data_638dcd2a294d74dc46ec8e7badf68f74
#
_entry.id   638dcd2a294d74dc46ec8e7badf68f74
#
_cell.length_a   1.000
_cell.length_b   1.000
_cell.length_c   1.000
_cell.angle_alpha   90.00
_cell.angle_beta   90.00
_cell.angle_gamma   90.00
#
_symmetry.space_group_name_H-M   'P 1'
#
loop_
_entity.id
_entity.type
_entity.pdbx_description
1 polymer ?
#
loop_
_entity_poly.entity_id
_entity_poly.type
_entity_poly.pdbx_seq_one_letter_code
_entity_poly.pdbx_strand_id
1 'polypeptide(L)'
;KNFIYLIPIAIFFVYAIISGGRLPLIRLVVGALLILYIYSVYGSPKSQLTKSFKMITRSLFTFLILIVLFFLLKFVLGRSSQEDFISYITRYMGGSIQLFDLFVIDPIRRNKELGAETFSGIYEMLAKLGFDNNIIKGLEWRVSPNYYSLGNVYTAIRRYYSDFGVIGIVICQSFTAWLYTLGYEKVRHYSLVTNVQRFRLILLAASFYPIFLNGIEDVFYISMVTIGYGIQIVIFYLVFWVLLKVQVDFNKGKLTINR
;
A
#
# COMPACT_ATOMS: atom_id res chain seq x y z
N LYS A 1 -6.26 -22.02 21.35
CA LYS A 1 -5.97 -21.17 20.17
C LYS A 1 -7.24 -20.32 19.92
N ASN A 2 -7.14 -19.01 20.09
CA ASN A 2 -8.30 -18.13 19.99
C ASN A 2 -8.54 -17.74 18.52
N PHE A 3 -9.34 -18.52 17.82
CA PHE A 3 -9.77 -18.23 16.43
C PHE A 3 -10.56 -16.91 16.31
N ILE A 4 -11.02 -16.35 17.43
CA ILE A 4 -11.79 -15.11 17.45
C ILE A 4 -11.01 -13.92 16.85
N TYR A 5 -9.68 -13.93 16.94
CA TYR A 5 -8.83 -12.88 16.34
C TYR A 5 -8.79 -12.95 14.80
N LEU A 6 -9.26 -14.05 14.19
CA LEU A 6 -9.38 -14.16 12.74
C LEU A 6 -10.67 -13.53 12.19
N ILE A 7 -11.67 -13.29 13.05
CA ILE A 7 -12.95 -12.70 12.63
C ILE A 7 -12.79 -11.34 11.97
N PRO A 8 -12.04 -10.36 12.56
CA PRO A 8 -11.81 -9.06 11.90
C PRO A 8 -11.10 -9.19 10.56
N ILE A 9 -10.15 -10.13 10.45
CA ILE A 9 -9.42 -10.40 9.19
C ILE A 9 -10.38 -10.94 8.13
N ALA A 10 -11.25 -11.88 8.50
CA ALA A 10 -12.26 -12.44 7.60
C ALA A 10 -13.26 -11.38 7.13
N ILE A 11 -13.77 -10.54 8.05
CA ILE A 11 -14.67 -9.44 7.72
C ILE A 11 -13.98 -8.46 6.75
N PHE A 12 -12.73 -8.09 7.01
CA PHE A 12 -11.97 -7.20 6.14
C PHE A 12 -11.74 -7.81 4.76
N PHE A 13 -11.50 -9.12 4.69
CA PHE A 13 -11.33 -9.85 3.44
C PHE A 13 -12.60 -9.82 2.60
N VAL A 14 -13.75 -10.08 3.21
CA VAL A 14 -15.07 -9.97 2.56
C VAL A 14 -15.33 -8.55 2.06
N TYR A 15 -15.06 -7.54 2.90
CA TYR A 15 -15.16 -6.14 2.50
C TYR A 15 -14.26 -5.81 1.30
N ALA A 16 -13.03 -6.28 1.30
CA ALA A 16 -12.08 -6.05 0.20
C ALA A 16 -12.57 -6.66 -1.12
N ILE A 17 -13.19 -7.84 -1.08
CA ILE A 17 -13.80 -8.48 -2.26
C ILE A 17 -14.99 -7.66 -2.75
N ILE A 18 -15.92 -7.28 -1.86
CA ILE A 18 -17.12 -6.51 -2.21
C ILE A 18 -16.75 -5.14 -2.80
N SER A 19 -15.71 -4.49 -2.27
CA SER A 19 -15.23 -3.20 -2.80
C SER A 19 -14.64 -3.28 -4.22
N GLY A 20 -14.47 -4.49 -4.77
CA GLY A 20 -13.88 -4.71 -6.10
C GLY A 20 -12.43 -4.26 -6.22
N GLY A 21 -11.84 -3.80 -5.13
CA GLY A 21 -10.48 -3.27 -5.06
C GLY A 21 -9.47 -4.31 -4.55
N ARG A 22 -8.34 -4.43 -5.25
CA ARG A 22 -7.22 -5.29 -4.81
C ARG A 22 -6.31 -4.59 -3.80
N LEU A 23 -6.36 -3.26 -3.79
CA LEU A 23 -5.52 -2.42 -2.93
C LEU A 23 -5.70 -2.70 -1.43
N PRO A 24 -6.93 -2.87 -0.88
CA PRO A 24 -7.10 -3.22 0.52
C PRO A 24 -6.40 -4.53 0.92
N LEU A 25 -6.45 -5.55 0.05
CA LEU A 25 -5.77 -6.83 0.30
C LEU A 25 -4.25 -6.68 0.31
N ILE A 26 -3.69 -5.92 -0.63
CA ILE A 26 -2.25 -5.62 -0.68
C ILE A 26 -1.84 -4.89 0.61
N ARG A 27 -2.60 -3.90 1.05
CA ARG A 27 -2.35 -3.17 2.32
C ARG A 27 -2.29 -4.11 3.51
N LEU A 28 -3.27 -4.98 3.66
CA LEU A 28 -3.33 -5.95 4.77
C LEU A 28 -2.12 -6.86 4.77
N VAL A 29 -1.78 -7.42 3.61
CA VAL A 29 -0.71 -8.40 3.51
C VAL A 29 0.66 -7.75 3.71
N VAL A 30 0.93 -6.62 3.05
CA VAL A 30 2.20 -5.91 3.19
C VAL A 30 2.40 -5.46 4.64
N GLY A 31 1.34 -4.93 5.28
CA GLY A 31 1.38 -4.57 6.70
C GLY A 31 1.64 -5.77 7.63
N ALA A 32 0.94 -6.88 7.39
CA ALA A 32 1.15 -8.12 8.16
C ALA A 32 2.57 -8.67 8.00
N LEU A 33 3.11 -8.68 6.77
CA LEU A 33 4.48 -9.12 6.50
C LEU A 33 5.51 -8.24 7.22
N LEU A 34 5.33 -6.92 7.25
CA LEU A 34 6.21 -6.02 7.98
C LEU A 34 6.17 -6.29 9.50
N ILE A 35 4.98 -6.48 10.07
CA ILE A 35 4.84 -6.83 11.48
C ILE A 35 5.55 -8.14 11.78
N LEU A 36 5.29 -9.18 10.99
CA LEU A 36 5.95 -10.48 11.14
C LEU A 36 7.47 -10.37 11.00
N TYR A 37 7.96 -9.55 10.08
CA TYR A 37 9.39 -9.28 9.91
C TYR A 37 9.99 -8.70 11.18
N ILE A 38 9.42 -7.62 11.69
CA ILE A 38 9.93 -6.94 12.89
C ILE A 38 9.91 -7.88 14.10
N TYR A 39 8.83 -8.61 14.33
CA TYR A 39 8.76 -9.60 15.41
C TYR A 39 9.77 -10.73 15.27
N SER A 40 10.04 -11.22 14.06
CA SER A 40 10.97 -12.31 13.84
C SER A 40 12.43 -11.91 14.02
N VAL A 41 12.78 -10.68 13.62
CA VAL A 41 14.16 -10.17 13.70
C VAL A 41 14.52 -9.75 15.12
N TYR A 42 13.62 -9.05 15.80
CA TYR A 42 13.89 -8.46 17.12
C TYR A 42 13.40 -9.27 18.31
N GLY A 43 12.59 -10.31 18.08
CA GLY A 43 12.06 -11.16 19.14
C GLY A 43 13.01 -12.20 19.71
N SER A 44 14.24 -12.35 19.18
CA SER A 44 15.19 -13.38 19.66
C SER A 44 16.63 -13.10 19.24
N PRO A 45 17.54 -12.91 20.19
CA PRO A 45 18.96 -12.59 19.90
C PRO A 45 19.81 -13.77 19.37
N LYS A 46 19.32 -15.01 19.46
CA LYS A 46 20.08 -16.19 19.03
C LYS A 46 19.63 -16.69 17.66
N SER A 47 20.56 -16.81 16.72
CA SER A 47 20.42 -17.33 15.32
C SER A 47 19.69 -16.40 14.32
N GLN A 48 20.12 -15.16 14.18
CA GLN A 48 19.54 -14.20 13.22
C GLN A 48 19.58 -14.70 11.76
N LEU A 49 20.64 -15.34 11.30
CA LEU A 49 20.80 -15.73 9.89
C LEU A 49 19.82 -16.84 9.46
N THR A 50 19.70 -17.91 10.22
CA THR A 50 18.79 -19.02 9.89
C THR A 50 17.31 -18.66 10.00
N LYS A 51 16.97 -17.77 10.93
CA LYS A 51 15.59 -17.24 11.06
C LYS A 51 15.26 -16.28 9.94
N SER A 52 16.19 -15.41 9.55
CA SER A 52 16.02 -14.51 8.41
C SER A 52 15.81 -15.28 7.11
N PHE A 53 16.58 -16.34 6.86
CA PHE A 53 16.40 -17.17 5.67
C PHE A 53 15.05 -17.87 5.64
N LYS A 54 14.62 -18.52 6.71
CA LYS A 54 13.28 -19.14 6.81
C LYS A 54 12.15 -18.12 6.62
N MET A 55 12.37 -16.90 7.06
CA MET A 55 11.39 -15.84 6.92
C MET A 55 11.34 -15.33 5.49
N ILE A 56 12.48 -15.12 4.85
CA ILE A 56 12.53 -14.75 3.42
C ILE A 56 11.80 -15.81 2.58
N THR A 57 12.05 -17.09 2.85
CA THR A 57 11.37 -18.20 2.14
C THR A 57 9.86 -18.18 2.36
N ARG A 58 9.40 -17.95 3.60
CA ARG A 58 7.97 -17.83 3.90
C ARG A 58 7.35 -16.60 3.25
N SER A 59 8.04 -15.45 3.25
CA SER A 59 7.58 -14.23 2.59
C SER A 59 7.49 -14.40 1.09
N LEU A 60 8.46 -15.07 0.45
CA LEU A 60 8.43 -15.42 -0.95
C LEU A 60 7.24 -16.34 -1.28
N PHE A 61 7.02 -17.37 -0.47
CA PHE A 61 5.88 -18.28 -0.66
C PHE A 61 4.54 -17.55 -0.49
N THR A 62 4.42 -16.68 0.53
CA THR A 62 3.22 -15.85 0.71
C THR A 62 3.01 -14.91 -0.48
N PHE A 63 4.08 -14.32 -1.00
CA PHE A 63 4.03 -13.47 -2.18
C PHE A 63 3.57 -14.23 -3.43
N LEU A 64 4.05 -15.46 -3.65
CA LEU A 64 3.58 -16.31 -4.75
C LEU A 64 2.09 -16.66 -4.61
N ILE A 65 1.63 -17.00 -3.41
CA ILE A 65 0.21 -17.23 -3.14
C ILE A 65 -0.61 -15.98 -3.48
N LEU A 66 -0.12 -14.80 -3.11
CA LEU A 66 -0.81 -13.54 -3.43
C LEU A 66 -0.89 -13.26 -4.92
N ILE A 67 0.15 -13.57 -5.68
CA ILE A 67 0.13 -13.44 -7.15
C ILE A 67 -0.96 -14.36 -7.74
N VAL A 68 -1.03 -15.61 -7.27
CA VAL A 68 -2.07 -16.54 -7.70
C VAL A 68 -3.47 -16.05 -7.31
N LEU A 69 -3.65 -15.60 -6.07
CA LEU A 69 -4.92 -15.01 -5.61
C LEU A 69 -5.30 -13.76 -6.41
N PHE A 70 -4.33 -12.91 -6.71
CA PHE A 70 -4.55 -11.73 -7.54
C PHE A 70 -5.05 -12.09 -8.95
N PHE A 71 -4.51 -13.15 -9.53
CA PHE A 71 -5.00 -13.67 -10.81
C PHE A 71 -6.40 -14.26 -10.68
N LEU A 72 -6.65 -15.08 -9.66
CA LEU A 72 -7.97 -15.70 -9.44
C LEU A 72 -9.07 -14.67 -9.15
N LEU A 73 -8.75 -13.58 -8.47
CA LEU A 73 -9.69 -12.48 -8.22
C LEU A 73 -10.25 -11.85 -9.49
N LYS A 74 -9.56 -11.95 -10.64
CA LYS A 74 -10.12 -11.44 -11.90
C LYS A 74 -11.44 -12.12 -12.26
N PHE A 75 -11.56 -13.42 -11.99
CA PHE A 75 -12.79 -14.19 -12.29
C PHE A 75 -13.92 -13.80 -11.34
N VAL A 76 -13.61 -13.61 -10.05
CA VAL A 76 -14.59 -13.19 -9.03
C VAL A 76 -15.14 -11.80 -9.33
N LEU A 77 -14.29 -10.90 -9.87
CA LEU A 77 -14.64 -9.52 -10.19
C LEU A 77 -15.25 -9.36 -11.59
N GLY A 78 -15.57 -10.47 -12.29
CA GLY A 78 -16.17 -10.42 -13.62
C GLY A 78 -15.27 -9.83 -14.72
N ARG A 79 -13.98 -9.71 -14.46
CA ARG A 79 -12.97 -9.22 -15.42
C ARG A 79 -12.45 -10.40 -16.26
N SER A 80 -13.29 -10.96 -17.12
CA SER A 80 -12.90 -12.06 -18.01
C SER A 80 -12.01 -11.54 -19.14
N SER A 81 -10.70 -11.51 -18.94
CA SER A 81 -9.75 -11.47 -20.06
C SER A 81 -9.39 -12.91 -20.44
N GLN A 82 -9.34 -13.22 -21.73
CA GLN A 82 -8.88 -14.53 -22.24
C GLN A 82 -7.36 -14.70 -22.08
N GLU A 83 -6.68 -13.78 -21.39
CA GLU A 83 -5.25 -13.83 -21.17
C GLU A 83 -4.86 -14.98 -20.24
N ASP A 84 -3.81 -15.67 -20.63
CA ASP A 84 -3.17 -16.68 -19.80
C ASP A 84 -2.50 -16.05 -18.55
N PHE A 85 -2.18 -16.89 -17.56
CA PHE A 85 -1.63 -16.45 -16.29
C PHE A 85 -0.33 -15.65 -16.45
N ILE A 86 0.59 -16.13 -17.30
CA ILE A 86 1.92 -15.51 -17.46
C ILE A 86 1.78 -14.13 -18.10
N SER A 87 1.03 -14.01 -19.19
CA SER A 87 0.78 -12.74 -19.88
C SER A 87 0.09 -11.73 -18.98
N TYR A 88 -0.88 -12.19 -18.18
CA TYR A 88 -1.57 -11.34 -17.21
C TYR A 88 -0.62 -10.76 -16.15
N ILE A 89 0.22 -11.61 -15.54
CA ILE A 89 1.18 -11.17 -14.52
C ILE A 89 2.26 -10.28 -15.11
N THR A 90 2.81 -10.65 -16.28
CA THR A 90 3.83 -9.86 -16.99
C THR A 90 3.31 -8.46 -17.33
N ARG A 91 2.06 -8.35 -17.78
CA ARG A 91 1.43 -7.05 -18.04
C ARG A 91 1.30 -6.19 -16.76
N TYR A 92 0.91 -6.78 -15.64
CA TYR A 92 0.79 -6.04 -14.39
C TYR A 92 2.14 -5.64 -13.77
N MET A 93 3.18 -6.46 -13.95
CA MET A 93 4.52 -6.16 -13.40
C MET A 93 5.36 -5.29 -14.35
N GLY A 94 5.26 -5.52 -15.63
CA GLY A 94 6.09 -4.84 -16.64
C GLY A 94 5.38 -3.68 -17.36
N GLY A 95 4.06 -3.74 -17.46
CA GLY A 95 3.29 -2.76 -18.22
C GLY A 95 3.43 -1.33 -17.73
N SER A 96 3.53 -1.13 -16.41
CA SER A 96 3.73 0.19 -15.80
C SER A 96 5.08 0.82 -16.18
N ILE A 97 6.13 0.01 -16.32
CA ILE A 97 7.46 0.45 -16.78
C ILE A 97 7.41 0.79 -18.27
N GLN A 98 6.79 -0.06 -19.08
CA GLN A 98 6.62 0.19 -20.52
C GLN A 98 5.77 1.45 -20.77
N LEU A 99 4.72 1.67 -19.98
CA LEU A 99 3.93 2.89 -20.03
C LEU A 99 4.75 4.13 -19.70
N PHE A 100 5.66 4.06 -18.74
CA PHE A 100 6.56 5.15 -18.42
C PHE A 100 7.54 5.43 -19.56
N ASP A 101 8.11 4.41 -20.18
CA ASP A 101 8.98 4.53 -21.34
C ASP A 101 8.26 5.23 -22.51
N LEU A 102 7.05 4.78 -22.84
CA LEU A 102 6.21 5.43 -23.84
C LEU A 102 5.88 6.89 -23.49
N PHE A 103 5.71 7.21 -22.20
CA PHE A 103 5.49 8.59 -21.78
C PHE A 103 6.73 9.46 -21.96
N VAL A 104 7.93 8.93 -21.73
CA VAL A 104 9.18 9.67 -21.95
C VAL A 104 9.39 9.99 -23.42
N ILE A 105 9.05 9.05 -24.30
CA ILE A 105 9.17 9.22 -25.76
C ILE A 105 8.13 10.21 -26.29
N ASP A 106 6.88 10.07 -25.86
CA ASP A 106 5.73 10.88 -26.29
C ASP A 106 4.93 11.35 -25.07
N PRO A 107 5.31 12.49 -24.45
CA PRO A 107 4.70 12.96 -23.21
C PRO A 107 3.31 13.57 -23.45
N ILE A 108 2.27 12.92 -22.91
CA ILE A 108 0.92 13.45 -22.87
C ILE A 108 0.65 13.99 -21.45
N ARG A 109 0.80 15.30 -21.28
CA ARG A 109 0.52 15.98 -20.02
C ARG A 109 -0.94 16.43 -20.01
N ARG A 110 -1.70 15.94 -19.02
CA ARG A 110 -3.12 16.30 -18.86
C ARG A 110 -3.33 17.52 -17.99
N ASN A 111 -2.41 17.80 -17.09
CA ASN A 111 -2.44 18.95 -16.20
C ASN A 111 -1.29 19.89 -16.54
N LYS A 112 -1.54 21.19 -16.45
CA LYS A 112 -0.56 22.24 -16.72
C LYS A 112 0.04 22.84 -15.46
N GLU A 113 -0.67 22.70 -14.33
CA GLU A 113 -0.28 23.23 -13.04
C GLU A 113 0.91 22.45 -12.50
N LEU A 114 1.88 23.16 -11.92
CA LEU A 114 3.09 22.56 -11.36
C LEU A 114 2.77 21.62 -10.18
N GLY A 115 3.21 20.37 -10.25
CA GLY A 115 2.96 19.39 -9.20
C GLY A 115 1.55 18.79 -9.21
N ALA A 116 0.72 19.11 -10.21
CA ALA A 116 -0.67 18.68 -10.25
C ALA A 116 -0.84 17.15 -10.39
N GLU A 117 0.09 16.48 -11.03
CA GLU A 117 0.04 15.03 -11.14
C GLU A 117 0.57 14.34 -9.87
N THR A 118 1.67 14.81 -9.31
CA THR A 118 2.28 14.27 -8.08
C THR A 118 1.38 14.53 -6.86
N PHE A 119 0.93 15.76 -6.70
CA PHE A 119 0.12 16.19 -5.56
C PHE A 119 -1.37 16.28 -5.86
N SER A 120 -1.86 15.46 -6.78
CA SER A 120 -3.28 15.47 -7.19
C SER A 120 -4.26 15.33 -6.01
N GLY A 121 -3.88 14.62 -4.95
CA GLY A 121 -4.66 14.51 -3.72
C GLY A 121 -4.83 15.85 -2.96
N ILE A 122 -3.78 16.69 -2.95
CA ILE A 122 -3.83 18.03 -2.35
C ILE A 122 -4.71 18.95 -3.19
N TYR A 123 -4.52 18.95 -4.49
CA TYR A 123 -5.32 19.78 -5.41
C TYR A 123 -6.81 19.43 -5.35
N GLU A 124 -7.15 18.14 -5.29
CA GLU A 124 -8.54 17.73 -5.09
C GLU A 124 -9.15 18.28 -3.80
N MET A 125 -8.36 18.30 -2.75
CA MET A 125 -8.80 18.87 -1.49
C MET A 125 -9.01 20.38 -1.60
N LEU A 126 -8.11 21.12 -2.26
CA LEU A 126 -8.26 22.54 -2.53
C LEU A 126 -9.51 22.81 -3.35
N ALA A 127 -9.81 21.97 -4.36
CA ALA A 127 -11.05 22.08 -5.13
C ALA A 127 -12.29 21.91 -4.24
N LYS A 128 -12.29 20.97 -3.29
CA LYS A 128 -13.38 20.80 -2.32
C LYS A 128 -13.54 21.98 -1.35
N LEU A 129 -12.49 22.78 -1.17
CA LEU A 129 -12.50 24.02 -0.37
C LEU A 129 -12.90 25.23 -1.20
N GLY A 130 -13.26 25.07 -2.48
CA GLY A 130 -13.76 26.13 -3.35
C GLY A 130 -12.68 26.82 -4.21
N PHE A 131 -11.45 26.31 -4.22
CA PHE A 131 -10.43 26.76 -5.17
C PHE A 131 -10.70 26.15 -6.54
N ASP A 132 -10.71 26.98 -7.58
CA ASP A 132 -10.95 26.53 -8.96
C ASP A 132 -9.72 25.77 -9.49
N ASN A 133 -9.81 24.45 -9.43
CA ASN A 133 -8.75 23.54 -9.85
C ASN A 133 -9.35 22.41 -10.70
N ASN A 134 -9.26 22.55 -12.00
CA ASN A 134 -9.69 21.51 -12.96
C ASN A 134 -8.59 20.47 -13.18
N ILE A 135 -8.35 19.61 -12.18
CA ILE A 135 -7.32 18.59 -12.28
C ILE A 135 -7.89 17.26 -12.76
N ILE A 136 -7.27 16.72 -13.79
CA ILE A 136 -7.55 15.40 -14.32
C ILE A 136 -6.68 14.38 -13.59
N LYS A 137 -7.28 13.55 -12.73
CA LYS A 137 -6.56 12.52 -11.96
C LYS A 137 -6.13 11.33 -12.79
N GLY A 138 -6.96 10.94 -13.74
CA GLY A 138 -6.72 9.76 -14.56
C GLY A 138 -5.56 10.00 -15.51
N LEU A 139 -4.60 9.06 -15.52
CA LEU A 139 -3.54 9.07 -16.51
C LEU A 139 -4.10 8.57 -17.85
N GLU A 140 -3.38 8.88 -18.92
CA GLU A 140 -3.76 8.48 -20.26
C GLU A 140 -3.70 6.94 -20.42
N TRP A 141 -4.66 6.42 -21.18
CA TRP A 141 -4.67 5.03 -21.58
C TRP A 141 -3.80 4.84 -22.81
N ARG A 142 -2.88 3.88 -22.76
CA ARG A 142 -1.99 3.59 -23.89
C ARG A 142 -2.05 2.14 -24.32
N VAL A 143 -1.65 1.94 -25.56
CA VAL A 143 -1.50 0.64 -26.21
C VAL A 143 -0.03 0.48 -26.58
N SER A 144 0.50 -0.73 -26.48
CA SER A 144 1.87 -1.02 -26.90
C SER A 144 2.02 -0.90 -28.43
N PRO A 145 3.25 -0.77 -28.97
CA PRO A 145 3.49 -0.80 -30.39
C PRO A 145 2.92 -2.05 -31.10
N ASN A 146 2.79 -3.15 -30.38
CA ASN A 146 2.21 -4.41 -30.88
C ASN A 146 0.69 -4.51 -30.62
N TYR A 147 0.01 -3.38 -30.43
CA TYR A 147 -1.44 -3.28 -30.22
C TYR A 147 -1.99 -3.97 -28.97
N TYR A 148 -1.14 -4.33 -27.99
CA TYR A 148 -1.61 -4.79 -26.69
C TYR A 148 -2.01 -3.62 -25.81
N SER A 149 -3.19 -3.71 -25.20
CA SER A 149 -3.67 -2.72 -24.23
C SER A 149 -2.81 -2.77 -22.97
N LEU A 150 -2.04 -1.71 -22.72
CA LEU A 150 -1.23 -1.56 -21.52
C LEU A 150 -2.03 -0.95 -20.34
N GLY A 151 -3.07 -0.17 -20.67
CA GLY A 151 -3.87 0.50 -19.67
C GLY A 151 -3.36 1.92 -19.34
N ASN A 152 -3.62 2.34 -18.10
CA ASN A 152 -3.28 3.67 -17.58
C ASN A 152 -2.60 3.63 -16.20
N VAL A 153 -2.05 2.48 -15.82
CA VAL A 153 -1.38 2.26 -14.54
C VAL A 153 0.13 2.40 -14.73
N TYR A 154 0.64 3.58 -14.43
CA TYR A 154 2.05 3.93 -14.57
C TYR A 154 2.81 3.75 -13.26
N THR A 155 4.14 3.65 -13.35
CA THR A 155 5.01 3.73 -12.17
C THR A 155 4.84 5.07 -11.44
N ALA A 156 5.13 5.12 -10.15
CA ALA A 156 5.11 6.36 -9.37
C ALA A 156 6.01 7.46 -9.98
N ILE A 157 7.17 7.06 -10.51
CA ILE A 157 8.16 7.99 -11.08
C ILE A 157 7.63 8.78 -12.29
N ARG A 158 6.62 8.26 -13.01
CA ARG A 158 6.02 8.97 -14.14
C ARG A 158 5.42 10.30 -13.72
N ARG A 159 4.73 10.37 -12.57
CA ARG A 159 4.12 11.60 -12.07
C ARG A 159 5.18 12.62 -11.68
N TYR A 160 6.23 12.18 -10.97
CA TYR A 160 7.35 13.04 -10.58
C TYR A 160 8.10 13.58 -11.80
N TYR A 161 8.30 12.72 -12.81
CA TYR A 161 8.94 13.11 -14.05
C TYR A 161 8.07 14.10 -14.86
N SER A 162 6.76 13.88 -14.92
CA SER A 162 5.84 14.79 -15.60
C SER A 162 5.87 16.21 -15.02
N ASP A 163 5.86 16.32 -13.69
CA ASP A 163 5.79 17.61 -13.01
C ASP A 163 7.15 18.30 -12.91
N PHE A 164 8.22 17.56 -12.62
CA PHE A 164 9.52 18.13 -12.20
C PHE A 164 10.72 17.55 -12.96
N GLY A 165 10.51 16.69 -13.95
CA GLY A 165 11.58 16.02 -14.68
C GLY A 165 12.36 15.02 -13.81
N VAL A 166 13.60 14.74 -14.20
CA VAL A 166 14.49 13.79 -13.49
C VAL A 166 14.77 14.24 -12.05
N ILE A 167 14.90 15.54 -11.82
CA ILE A 167 15.12 16.10 -10.48
C ILE A 167 13.94 15.76 -9.57
N GLY A 168 12.71 15.82 -10.08
CA GLY A 168 11.51 15.41 -9.35
C GLY A 168 11.55 13.97 -8.90
N ILE A 169 12.02 13.06 -9.76
CA ILE A 169 12.17 11.64 -9.39
C ILE A 169 13.13 11.53 -8.19
N VAL A 170 14.30 12.16 -8.27
CA VAL A 170 15.31 12.08 -7.20
C VAL A 170 14.78 12.65 -5.88
N ILE A 171 14.17 13.83 -5.92
CA ILE A 171 13.67 14.50 -4.70
C ILE A 171 12.51 13.70 -4.09
N CYS A 172 11.49 13.34 -4.89
CA CYS A 172 10.31 12.65 -4.37
C CYS A 172 10.64 11.26 -3.84
N GLN A 173 11.47 10.49 -4.55
CA GLN A 173 11.88 9.17 -4.09
C GLN A 173 12.78 9.23 -2.84
N SER A 174 13.74 10.17 -2.80
CA SER A 174 14.61 10.36 -1.63
C SER A 174 13.80 10.77 -0.40
N PHE A 175 12.83 11.68 -0.56
CA PHE A 175 11.96 12.09 0.54
C PHE A 175 11.11 10.92 1.06
N THR A 176 10.51 10.15 0.15
CA THR A 176 9.74 8.95 0.52
C THR A 176 10.62 7.95 1.26
N ALA A 177 11.79 7.61 0.71
CA ALA A 177 12.74 6.69 1.33
C ALA A 177 13.19 7.17 2.72
N TRP A 178 13.53 8.45 2.86
CA TRP A 178 13.91 9.06 4.12
C TRP A 178 12.81 8.94 5.18
N LEU A 179 11.56 9.26 4.83
CA LEU A 179 10.44 9.20 5.75
C LEU A 179 10.19 7.77 6.27
N TYR A 180 10.21 6.78 5.37
CA TYR A 180 10.03 5.38 5.75
C TYR A 180 11.20 4.82 6.56
N THR A 181 12.42 5.27 6.25
CA THR A 181 13.61 4.92 7.03
C THR A 181 13.50 5.45 8.46
N LEU A 182 13.08 6.70 8.64
CA LEU A 182 12.82 7.26 9.97
C LEU A 182 11.74 6.49 10.73
N GLY A 183 10.66 6.10 10.06
CA GLY A 183 9.60 5.28 10.64
C GLY A 183 10.12 3.91 11.07
N TYR A 184 10.91 3.25 10.22
CA TYR A 184 11.51 1.95 10.50
C TYR A 184 12.51 2.02 11.67
N GLU A 185 13.40 3.02 11.68
CA GLU A 185 14.36 3.23 12.77
C GLU A 185 13.68 3.38 14.13
N LYS A 186 12.54 4.06 14.18
CA LYS A 186 11.76 4.22 15.42
C LYS A 186 11.09 2.94 15.92
N VAL A 187 11.03 1.91 15.09
CA VAL A 187 10.36 0.63 15.40
C VAL A 187 11.34 -0.52 15.55
N ARG A 188 12.46 -0.53 14.84
CA ARG A 188 13.38 -1.68 14.77
C ARG A 188 14.09 -2.03 16.08
N HIS A 189 14.30 -1.06 16.98
CA HIS A 189 15.08 -1.27 18.21
C HIS A 189 14.24 -1.59 19.44
N TYR A 190 12.94 -1.83 19.29
CA TYR A 190 12.05 -1.90 20.42
C TYR A 190 11.58 -3.31 20.76
N SER A 191 11.64 -3.62 22.05
CA SER A 191 11.03 -4.80 22.67
C SER A 191 9.50 -4.79 22.63
N LEU A 192 8.85 -3.83 21.96
CA LEU A 192 7.39 -3.64 21.85
C LEU A 192 6.65 -3.66 23.21
N VAL A 193 7.33 -3.19 24.24
CA VAL A 193 6.81 -3.19 25.62
C VAL A 193 5.76 -2.11 25.82
N THR A 194 5.98 -0.91 25.24
CA THR A 194 5.07 0.22 25.46
C THR A 194 3.98 0.29 24.39
N ASN A 195 2.81 0.81 24.79
CA ASN A 195 1.69 1.00 23.87
C ASN A 195 2.01 1.98 22.73
N VAL A 196 2.85 2.98 22.98
CA VAL A 196 3.32 3.91 21.97
C VAL A 196 4.15 3.21 20.88
N GLN A 197 5.00 2.27 21.28
CA GLN A 197 5.81 1.48 20.33
C GLN A 197 4.92 0.56 19.49
N ARG A 198 3.93 -0.09 20.10
CA ARG A 198 2.93 -0.91 19.37
C ARG A 198 2.14 -0.07 18.38
N PHE A 199 1.71 1.12 18.77
CA PHE A 199 1.02 2.05 17.87
C PHE A 199 1.89 2.47 16.69
N ARG A 200 3.16 2.83 16.93
CA ARG A 200 4.11 3.18 15.85
C ARG A 200 4.32 2.03 14.88
N LEU A 201 4.41 0.80 15.37
CA LEU A 201 4.52 -0.39 14.50
C LEU A 201 3.27 -0.57 13.65
N ILE A 202 2.07 -0.47 14.23
CA ILE A 202 0.80 -0.60 13.51
C ILE A 202 0.67 0.51 12.46
N LEU A 203 1.01 1.75 12.82
CA LEU A 203 0.97 2.89 11.91
C LEU A 203 1.94 2.71 10.74
N LEU A 204 3.18 2.30 11.01
CA LEU A 204 4.16 2.02 9.97
C LEU A 204 3.69 0.89 9.07
N ALA A 205 3.16 -0.21 9.63
CA ALA A 205 2.66 -1.34 8.88
C ALA A 205 1.47 -0.98 7.99
N ALA A 206 0.53 -0.19 8.49
CA ALA A 206 -0.63 0.29 7.73
C ALA A 206 -0.23 1.26 6.60
N SER A 207 0.91 1.95 6.76
CA SER A 207 1.43 2.94 5.82
C SER A 207 2.47 2.39 4.85
N PHE A 208 2.89 1.13 4.96
CA PHE A 208 4.07 0.62 4.23
C PHE A 208 3.77 0.20 2.79
N TYR A 209 2.51 -0.05 2.45
CA TYR A 209 2.11 -0.54 1.13
C TYR A 209 2.49 0.37 -0.06
N PRO A 210 2.63 1.71 0.06
CA PRO A 210 3.06 2.54 -1.06
C PRO A 210 4.47 2.24 -1.55
N ILE A 211 5.38 1.85 -0.64
CA ILE A 211 6.73 1.41 -1.02
C ILE A 211 6.64 0.17 -1.92
N PHE A 212 5.77 -0.76 -1.58
CA PHE A 212 5.56 -1.96 -2.38
C PHE A 212 4.93 -1.65 -3.75
N LEU A 213 4.02 -0.68 -3.81
CA LEU A 213 3.30 -0.31 -5.02
C LEU A 213 4.04 0.72 -5.90
N ASN A 214 5.19 1.24 -5.46
CA ASN A 214 5.91 2.32 -6.15
C ASN A 214 6.27 2.00 -7.60
N GLY A 215 6.51 0.72 -7.91
CA GLY A 215 6.74 0.23 -9.29
C GLY A 215 5.49 0.17 -10.16
N ILE A 216 4.29 0.30 -9.58
CA ILE A 216 3.00 0.13 -10.27
C ILE A 216 2.21 1.44 -10.26
N GLU A 217 2.20 2.17 -9.13
CA GLU A 217 1.41 3.40 -8.96
C GLU A 217 1.99 4.29 -7.86
N ASP A 218 1.85 5.61 -8.02
CA ASP A 218 2.11 6.55 -6.92
C ASP A 218 0.94 6.56 -5.94
N VAL A 219 1.08 5.80 -4.88
CA VAL A 219 0.10 5.80 -3.80
C VAL A 219 0.52 6.74 -2.66
N PHE A 220 1.80 7.05 -2.54
CA PHE A 220 2.31 7.86 -1.44
C PHE A 220 1.80 9.31 -1.54
N TYR A 221 2.15 10.02 -2.61
CA TYR A 221 1.78 11.43 -2.75
C TYR A 221 0.29 11.62 -3.03
N ILE A 222 -0.34 10.72 -3.76
CA ILE A 222 -1.77 10.81 -4.10
C ILE A 222 -2.67 10.56 -2.89
N SER A 223 -2.31 9.59 -2.04
CA SER A 223 -3.22 9.12 -0.99
C SER A 223 -2.76 9.47 0.42
N MET A 224 -1.43 9.46 0.70
CA MET A 224 -0.93 9.71 2.05
C MET A 224 -0.62 11.16 2.33
N VAL A 225 -0.25 11.94 1.30
CA VAL A 225 -0.04 13.38 1.45
C VAL A 225 -1.38 14.10 1.27
N THR A 226 -2.36 13.76 2.11
CA THR A 226 -3.72 14.33 2.07
C THR A 226 -4.25 14.56 3.49
N ILE A 227 -5.16 15.52 3.67
CA ILE A 227 -5.85 15.70 4.95
C ILE A 227 -6.66 14.45 5.32
N GLY A 228 -7.27 13.78 4.34
CA GLY A 228 -8.00 12.53 4.56
C GLY A 228 -7.16 11.46 5.25
N TYR A 229 -5.88 11.34 4.84
CA TYR A 229 -4.96 10.43 5.51
C TYR A 229 -4.58 10.91 6.92
N GLY A 230 -4.40 12.21 7.12
CA GLY A 230 -4.21 12.79 8.45
C GLY A 230 -5.37 12.46 9.40
N ILE A 231 -6.61 12.61 8.95
CA ILE A 231 -7.82 12.22 9.70
C ILE A 231 -7.80 10.72 9.99
N GLN A 232 -7.41 9.88 9.03
CA GLN A 232 -7.30 8.44 9.21
C GLN A 232 -6.29 8.06 10.30
N ILE A 233 -5.15 8.74 10.39
CA ILE A 233 -4.17 8.55 11.47
C ILE A 233 -4.78 8.89 12.84
N VAL A 234 -5.52 10.00 12.93
CA VAL A 234 -6.20 10.38 14.17
C VAL A 234 -7.24 9.33 14.58
N ILE A 235 -8.04 8.85 13.64
CA ILE A 235 -9.01 7.77 13.90
C ILE A 235 -8.28 6.50 14.36
N PHE A 236 -7.20 6.09 13.71
CA PHE A 236 -6.39 4.95 14.14
C PHE A 236 -5.85 5.11 15.55
N TYR A 237 -5.40 6.30 15.90
CA TYR A 237 -4.95 6.60 17.26
C TYR A 237 -6.08 6.44 18.29
N LEU A 238 -7.24 7.01 18.02
CA LEU A 238 -8.40 6.91 18.92
C LEU A 238 -8.88 5.46 19.08
N VAL A 239 -9.03 4.72 17.96
CA VAL A 239 -9.43 3.30 17.97
C VAL A 239 -8.42 2.46 18.74
N PHE A 240 -7.13 2.67 18.53
CA PHE A 240 -6.08 1.95 19.25
C PHE A 240 -6.18 2.14 20.76
N TRP A 241 -6.37 3.37 21.22
CA TRP A 241 -6.50 3.67 22.64
C TRP A 241 -7.81 3.12 23.25
N VAL A 242 -8.90 3.13 22.51
CA VAL A 242 -10.17 2.51 22.95
C VAL A 242 -9.98 1.00 23.11
N LEU A 243 -9.37 0.33 22.11
CA LEU A 243 -9.13 -1.11 22.16
C LEU A 243 -8.18 -1.52 23.30
N LEU A 244 -7.23 -0.67 23.67
CA LEU A 244 -6.36 -0.94 24.83
C LEU A 244 -7.08 -0.83 26.17
N LYS A 245 -8.09 0.03 26.28
CA LYS A 245 -8.88 0.22 27.51
C LYS A 245 -9.97 -0.82 27.68
N VAL A 246 -10.43 -1.40 26.57
CA VAL A 246 -11.48 -2.42 26.57
C VAL A 246 -10.82 -3.81 26.54
N GLN A 247 -10.65 -4.42 27.70
CA GLN A 247 -10.30 -5.83 27.77
C GLN A 247 -11.58 -6.65 27.62
N VAL A 248 -11.72 -7.31 26.50
CA VAL A 248 -12.82 -8.26 26.25
C VAL A 248 -12.35 -9.64 26.70
N ASP A 249 -12.86 -10.08 27.84
CA ASP A 249 -12.54 -11.41 28.34
C ASP A 249 -13.68 -12.39 28.00
N PHE A 250 -13.40 -13.37 27.17
CA PHE A 250 -14.30 -14.45 26.81
C PHE A 250 -14.07 -15.65 27.71
N ASN A 251 -14.43 -15.54 28.97
CA ASN A 251 -14.35 -16.66 29.89
C ASN A 251 -15.71 -17.36 30.01
N LYS A 252 -15.77 -18.64 29.72
CA LYS A 252 -16.97 -19.50 29.84
C LYS A 252 -18.22 -19.03 29.10
N GLY A 253 -18.07 -18.51 27.87
CA GLY A 253 -19.22 -18.13 27.02
C GLY A 253 -19.94 -16.84 27.46
N LYS A 254 -19.41 -16.09 28.41
CA LYS A 254 -19.89 -14.76 28.80
C LYS A 254 -18.90 -13.69 28.38
N LEU A 255 -19.40 -12.67 27.71
CA LEU A 255 -18.66 -11.49 27.30
C LEU A 255 -18.58 -10.54 28.49
N THR A 256 -17.42 -10.46 29.14
CA THR A 256 -17.16 -9.46 30.19
C THR A 256 -16.27 -8.36 29.63
N ILE A 257 -16.78 -7.13 29.68
CA ILE A 257 -16.04 -5.93 29.29
C ILE A 257 -15.50 -5.31 30.57
N ASN A 258 -14.19 -5.47 30.82
CA ASN A 258 -13.51 -4.76 31.91
C ASN A 258 -13.05 -3.39 31.37
N ARG A 259 -13.47 -2.33 32.03
CA ARG A 259 -13.03 -0.95 31.78
C ARG A 259 -11.73 -0.64 32.49
#